data_c22c92d28388cc9b0ed06830c58463fb
#
_entry.id   c22c92d28388cc9b0ed06830c58463fb
#
_cell.length_a   1.000
_cell.length_b   1.000
_cell.length_c   1.000
_cell.angle_alpha   90.00
_cell.angle_beta   90.00
_cell.angle_gamma   90.00
#
_symmetry.space_group_name_H-M   'P 1'
#
loop_
_entity.id
_entity.type
_entity.pdbx_description
1 polymer ?
#
loop_
_entity_poly.entity_id
_entity_poly.type
_entity_poly.pdbx_seq_one_letter_code
_entity_poly.pdbx_strand_id
1 'polypeptide(L)'
;MGISGCAPAETGGSSAQTSAPSLPTVPYAPTTTSKTPSTADTVDYRRLLLTAAELSDAEDTFQQRSQESQPNGLPGASAFYVNDKDTRAVSDTFLVYQDAATATATLHQAAGTMTTLVEGGTPTPIPVGTDGVMISGTYPDQDKDVTLMLFTEGKALVRMEFQSAKGDPTTAKFVTSVGKMQQIALRVGLDDSP
;
A
#
# COMPACT_ATOMS: atom_id res chain seq x y z
N MET A 1 41.19 43.52 -25.56
CA MET A 1 41.72 42.50 -24.64
C MET A 1 40.70 42.29 -23.55
N GLY A 2 40.04 41.19 -23.53
CA GLY A 2 39.03 40.83 -22.52
C GLY A 2 38.58 39.41 -22.80
N ILE A 3 39.06 38.47 -22.02
CA ILE A 3 38.78 37.04 -22.13
C ILE A 3 37.58 36.73 -21.29
N SER A 4 36.46 36.37 -21.95
CA SER A 4 35.29 35.83 -21.27
C SER A 4 35.44 34.33 -21.09
N GLY A 5 35.54 33.89 -19.82
CA GLY A 5 35.50 32.49 -19.45
C GLY A 5 34.07 31.93 -19.47
N CYS A 6 33.83 30.89 -20.26
CA CYS A 6 32.64 30.06 -20.18
C CYS A 6 32.80 29.05 -19.05
N ALA A 7 31.92 29.11 -18.08
CA ALA A 7 31.73 28.02 -17.11
C ALA A 7 30.76 26.96 -17.70
N PRO A 8 31.00 25.65 -17.53
CA PRO A 8 30.07 24.63 -17.95
C PRO A 8 28.88 24.55 -16.98
N ALA A 9 27.68 24.49 -17.55
CA ALA A 9 26.48 24.24 -16.83
C ALA A 9 26.43 22.76 -16.36
N GLU A 10 26.41 22.55 -15.05
CA GLU A 10 26.13 21.24 -14.48
C GLU A 10 24.64 20.94 -14.62
N THR A 11 24.33 19.98 -15.48
CA THR A 11 23.00 19.39 -15.55
C THR A 11 22.79 18.49 -14.34
N GLY A 12 22.23 19.05 -13.28
CA GLY A 12 21.74 18.29 -12.13
C GLY A 12 20.55 17.43 -12.56
N GLY A 13 20.77 16.13 -12.75
CA GLY A 13 19.71 15.15 -12.92
C GLY A 13 18.90 15.06 -11.62
N SER A 14 17.70 15.61 -11.63
CA SER A 14 16.75 15.43 -10.55
C SER A 14 16.20 14.01 -10.63
N SER A 15 16.73 13.11 -9.79
CA SER A 15 16.13 11.80 -9.56
C SER A 15 14.81 12.04 -8.84
N ALA A 16 13.71 11.89 -9.54
CA ALA A 16 12.39 11.87 -8.94
C ALA A 16 12.32 10.64 -8.01
N GLN A 17 12.49 10.87 -6.71
CA GLN A 17 12.17 9.86 -5.69
C GLN A 17 10.66 9.69 -5.71
N THR A 18 10.20 8.56 -6.24
CA THR A 18 8.81 8.12 -6.11
C THR A 18 8.59 7.77 -4.64
N SER A 19 8.05 8.72 -3.89
CA SER A 19 7.70 8.51 -2.49
C SER A 19 6.55 7.52 -2.41
N ALA A 20 6.70 6.48 -1.58
CA ALA A 20 5.59 5.60 -1.25
C ALA A 20 4.42 6.41 -0.66
N PRO A 21 3.17 6.11 -1.03
CA PRO A 21 2.02 6.84 -0.52
C PRO A 21 1.94 6.69 1.00
N SER A 22 1.89 7.82 1.70
CA SER A 22 1.70 7.85 3.15
C SER A 22 0.31 7.35 3.51
N LEU A 23 0.23 6.44 4.48
CA LEU A 23 -1.05 6.04 5.07
C LEU A 23 -1.72 7.27 5.71
N PRO A 24 -3.06 7.38 5.68
CA PRO A 24 -3.76 8.42 6.40
C PRO A 24 -3.40 8.32 7.90
N THR A 25 -2.93 9.43 8.46
CA THR A 25 -2.62 9.54 9.89
C THR A 25 -3.93 9.45 10.65
N VAL A 26 -4.21 8.31 11.26
CA VAL A 26 -5.33 8.17 12.19
C VAL A 26 -4.93 8.87 13.51
N PRO A 27 -5.76 9.75 14.08
CA PRO A 27 -5.45 10.34 15.37
C PRO A 27 -5.50 9.26 16.46
N TYR A 28 -4.33 8.81 16.87
CA TYR A 28 -4.17 7.95 18.03
C TYR A 28 -4.23 8.84 19.27
N ALA A 29 -5.22 8.62 20.12
CA ALA A 29 -5.27 9.29 21.42
C ALA A 29 -4.12 8.76 22.29
N PRO A 30 -3.24 9.61 22.82
CA PRO A 30 -2.13 9.16 23.66
C PRO A 30 -2.64 8.76 25.04
N THR A 31 -2.73 7.48 25.30
CA THR A 31 -2.72 6.98 26.67
C THR A 31 -1.26 6.90 27.10
N THR A 32 -0.82 7.89 27.88
CA THR A 32 0.50 7.93 28.49
C THR A 32 0.67 6.77 29.46
N THR A 33 1.39 5.76 29.04
CA THR A 33 2.09 4.87 29.95
C THR A 33 3.46 4.61 29.34
N SER A 34 4.47 5.33 29.84
CA SER A 34 5.87 5.07 29.53
C SER A 34 6.23 3.66 29.98
N LYS A 35 6.24 2.72 29.02
CA LYS A 35 6.87 1.44 29.18
C LYS A 35 8.07 1.43 28.23
N THR A 36 9.27 1.42 28.80
CA THR A 36 10.54 1.15 28.12
C THR A 36 10.33 0.02 27.12
N PRO A 37 10.74 0.15 25.83
CA PRO A 37 10.62 -0.97 24.89
C PRO A 37 11.49 -2.12 25.40
N SER A 38 10.85 -3.15 25.91
CA SER A 38 11.43 -4.46 26.04
C SER A 38 11.76 -4.91 24.62
N THR A 39 12.97 -5.43 24.39
CA THR A 39 13.34 -6.24 23.24
C THR A 39 12.51 -7.54 23.26
N ALA A 40 11.20 -7.43 23.09
CA ALA A 40 10.35 -8.54 22.73
C ALA A 40 10.58 -8.77 21.24
N ASP A 41 10.83 -10.02 20.84
CA ASP A 41 11.00 -10.46 19.47
C ASP A 41 9.92 -9.83 18.59
N THR A 42 10.32 -8.84 17.82
CA THR A 42 9.40 -8.16 16.88
C THR A 42 9.10 -9.14 15.78
N VAL A 43 7.87 -9.62 15.73
CA VAL A 43 7.41 -10.56 14.71
C VAL A 43 7.65 -9.91 13.33
N ASP A 44 8.39 -10.59 12.47
CA ASP A 44 8.63 -10.16 11.10
C ASP A 44 7.45 -10.60 10.20
N TYR A 45 6.57 -9.66 9.92
CA TYR A 45 5.40 -9.90 9.09
C TYR A 45 5.68 -9.85 7.59
N ARG A 46 6.88 -9.47 7.13
CA ARG A 46 7.21 -9.36 5.69
C ARG A 46 6.99 -10.67 4.92
N ARG A 47 7.11 -11.81 5.60
CA ARG A 47 6.84 -13.14 5.03
C ARG A 47 5.39 -13.34 4.57
N LEU A 48 4.46 -12.47 4.98
CA LEU A 48 3.05 -12.52 4.64
C LEU A 48 2.67 -11.58 3.48
N LEU A 49 3.62 -10.78 2.99
CA LEU A 49 3.43 -10.00 1.77
C LEU A 49 3.46 -10.90 0.55
N LEU A 50 2.72 -10.52 -0.47
CA LEU A 50 2.78 -11.18 -1.77
C LEU A 50 4.16 -11.03 -2.40
N THR A 51 4.56 -12.02 -3.18
CA THR A 51 5.78 -11.95 -4.00
C THR A 51 5.50 -11.27 -5.33
N ALA A 52 6.52 -10.75 -5.98
CA ALA A 52 6.40 -10.18 -7.32
C ALA A 52 5.88 -11.21 -8.35
N ALA A 53 6.23 -12.49 -8.17
CA ALA A 53 5.76 -13.57 -9.03
C ALA A 53 4.25 -13.83 -8.91
N GLU A 54 3.66 -13.65 -7.71
CA GLU A 54 2.22 -13.80 -7.49
C GLU A 54 1.41 -12.63 -8.08
N LEU A 55 2.04 -11.46 -8.25
CA LEU A 55 1.45 -10.30 -8.91
C LEU A 55 1.59 -10.35 -10.43
N SER A 56 2.52 -11.15 -10.95
CA SER A 56 2.82 -11.21 -12.38
C SER A 56 1.85 -12.14 -13.11
N ASP A 57 1.49 -11.77 -14.33
CA ASP A 57 0.66 -12.57 -15.22
C ASP A 57 1.24 -12.59 -16.66
N ALA A 58 0.44 -12.96 -17.65
CA ALA A 58 0.87 -13.02 -19.04
C ALA A 58 1.09 -11.62 -19.68
N GLU A 59 0.52 -10.58 -19.11
CA GLU A 59 0.54 -9.22 -19.66
C GLU A 59 1.60 -8.35 -18.97
N ASP A 60 1.76 -8.52 -17.65
CA ASP A 60 2.64 -7.70 -16.81
C ASP A 60 3.51 -8.54 -15.88
N THR A 61 4.81 -8.33 -15.95
CA THR A 61 5.79 -8.87 -15.01
C THR A 61 6.15 -7.80 -13.99
N PHE A 62 5.90 -8.08 -12.71
CA PHE A 62 6.20 -7.15 -11.63
C PHE A 62 7.55 -7.45 -10.98
N GLN A 63 8.18 -6.40 -10.45
CA GLN A 63 9.38 -6.46 -9.64
C GLN A 63 9.13 -5.73 -8.33
N GLN A 64 9.58 -6.31 -7.22
CA GLN A 64 9.55 -5.65 -5.92
C GLN A 64 10.63 -4.57 -5.87
N ARG A 65 10.24 -3.34 -5.60
CA ARG A 65 11.14 -2.18 -5.49
C ARG A 65 11.54 -1.88 -4.05
N SER A 66 10.61 -2.11 -3.12
CA SER A 66 10.88 -1.93 -1.68
C SER A 66 10.04 -2.85 -0.84
N GLN A 67 10.49 -3.08 0.38
CA GLN A 67 9.77 -3.82 1.41
C GLN A 67 10.15 -3.24 2.78
N GLU A 68 9.17 -3.07 3.65
CA GLU A 68 9.37 -2.50 4.97
C GLU A 68 8.67 -3.37 6.03
N SER A 69 9.33 -3.54 7.17
CA SER A 69 8.70 -4.07 8.39
C SER A 69 8.23 -2.90 9.25
N GLN A 70 7.11 -3.06 9.93
CA GLN A 70 6.55 -2.04 10.84
C GLN A 70 6.33 -0.67 10.17
N PRO A 71 5.51 -0.61 9.10
CA PRO A 71 5.21 0.65 8.45
C PRO A 71 4.63 1.64 9.47
N ASN A 72 5.18 2.86 9.48
CA ASN A 72 4.87 3.90 10.47
C ASN A 72 5.11 3.48 11.95
N GLY A 73 5.99 2.51 12.19
CA GLY A 73 6.29 2.00 13.53
C GLY A 73 5.20 1.11 14.13
N LEU A 74 4.22 0.68 13.34
CA LEU A 74 3.14 -0.23 13.75
C LEU A 74 3.42 -1.66 13.32
N PRO A 75 2.97 -2.68 14.08
CA PRO A 75 3.07 -4.08 13.67
C PRO A 75 2.45 -4.28 12.28
N GLY A 76 3.18 -4.91 11.37
CA GLY A 76 2.72 -5.10 10.00
C GLY A 76 3.87 -5.15 9.01
N ALA A 77 3.55 -5.04 7.73
CA ALA A 77 4.53 -4.96 6.65
C ALA A 77 3.98 -4.19 5.46
N SER A 78 4.88 -3.67 4.64
CA SER A 78 4.53 -3.07 3.35
C SER A 78 5.51 -3.47 2.26
N ALA A 79 5.04 -3.48 1.01
CA ALA A 79 5.86 -3.65 -0.17
C ALA A 79 5.36 -2.78 -1.32
N PHE A 80 6.27 -2.43 -2.21
CA PHE A 80 5.99 -1.68 -3.42
C PHE A 80 6.52 -2.42 -4.63
N TYR A 81 5.68 -2.59 -5.64
CA TYR A 81 5.97 -3.32 -6.87
C TYR A 81 5.73 -2.42 -8.08
N VAL A 82 6.54 -2.60 -9.11
CA VAL A 82 6.39 -1.90 -10.38
C VAL A 82 6.55 -2.92 -11.51
N ASN A 83 5.73 -2.82 -12.55
CA ASN A 83 5.89 -3.69 -13.71
C ASN A 83 7.11 -3.30 -14.56
N ASP A 84 7.59 -4.21 -15.39
CA ASP A 84 8.78 -4.01 -16.23
C ASP A 84 8.64 -2.84 -17.22
N LYS A 85 7.41 -2.47 -17.56
CA LYS A 85 7.10 -1.36 -18.47
C LYS A 85 7.03 0.00 -17.77
N ASP A 86 7.14 0.03 -16.42
CA ASP A 86 6.99 1.22 -15.57
C ASP A 86 5.65 1.95 -15.76
N THR A 87 4.62 1.22 -16.15
CA THR A 87 3.26 1.75 -16.40
C THR A 87 2.26 1.39 -15.32
N ARG A 88 2.57 0.40 -14.47
CA ARG A 88 1.73 -0.07 -13.38
C ARG A 88 2.54 -0.23 -12.10
N ALA A 89 1.92 0.14 -10.98
CA ALA A 89 2.50 -0.10 -9.67
C ALA A 89 1.45 -0.66 -8.71
N VAL A 90 1.91 -1.48 -7.76
CA VAL A 90 1.09 -2.00 -6.67
C VAL A 90 1.78 -1.69 -5.35
N SER A 91 1.08 -1.04 -4.44
CA SER A 91 1.47 -0.90 -3.05
C SER A 91 0.61 -1.84 -2.22
N ASP A 92 1.24 -2.74 -1.48
CA ASP A 92 0.60 -3.66 -0.55
C ASP A 92 1.07 -3.31 0.86
N THR A 93 0.14 -2.97 1.74
CA THR A 93 0.43 -2.64 3.13
C THR A 93 -0.63 -3.27 4.02
N PHE A 94 -0.18 -3.93 5.09
CA PHE A 94 -1.10 -4.34 6.14
C PHE A 94 -0.55 -4.01 7.53
N LEU A 95 -1.47 -3.72 8.44
CA LEU A 95 -1.20 -3.47 9.85
C LEU A 95 -1.90 -4.53 10.69
N VAL A 96 -1.23 -5.01 11.72
CA VAL A 96 -1.75 -6.03 12.63
C VAL A 96 -2.12 -5.36 13.95
N TYR A 97 -3.39 -5.37 14.26
CA TYR A 97 -3.96 -4.81 15.50
C TYR A 97 -4.00 -5.85 16.62
N GLN A 98 -4.34 -5.40 17.82
CA GLN A 98 -4.48 -6.31 18.96
C GLN A 98 -5.66 -7.29 18.78
N ASP A 99 -6.73 -6.87 18.11
CA ASP A 99 -7.93 -7.66 17.85
C ASP A 99 -8.64 -7.27 16.55
N ALA A 100 -9.56 -8.13 16.09
CA ALA A 100 -10.31 -7.93 14.86
C ALA A 100 -11.30 -6.75 14.94
N ALA A 101 -11.84 -6.44 16.11
CA ALA A 101 -12.78 -5.33 16.29
C ALA A 101 -12.08 -3.99 16.05
N THR A 102 -10.85 -3.84 16.58
CA THR A 102 -10.02 -2.66 16.35
C THR A 102 -9.63 -2.52 14.88
N ALA A 103 -9.25 -3.62 14.22
CA ALA A 103 -8.95 -3.62 12.78
C ALA A 103 -10.16 -3.16 11.96
N THR A 104 -11.34 -3.71 12.23
CA THR A 104 -12.60 -3.36 11.54
C THR A 104 -13.01 -1.90 11.78
N ALA A 105 -12.93 -1.41 13.03
CA ALA A 105 -13.24 -0.02 13.34
C ALA A 105 -12.30 0.95 12.58
N THR A 106 -11.01 0.59 12.48
CA THR A 106 -10.02 1.38 11.72
C THR A 106 -10.31 1.33 10.21
N LEU A 107 -10.72 0.16 9.67
CA LEU A 107 -11.14 0.07 8.27
C LEU A 107 -12.30 1.02 7.97
N HIS A 108 -13.35 1.06 8.81
CA HIS A 108 -14.49 1.95 8.59
C HIS A 108 -14.09 3.43 8.60
N GLN A 109 -13.17 3.84 9.48
CA GLN A 109 -12.63 5.19 9.47
C GLN A 109 -11.84 5.49 8.19
N ALA A 110 -10.97 4.59 7.76
CA ALA A 110 -10.18 4.73 6.54
C ALA A 110 -11.08 4.75 5.29
N ALA A 111 -12.11 3.90 5.24
CA ALA A 111 -13.08 3.87 4.14
C ALA A 111 -13.82 5.20 3.98
N GLY A 112 -14.14 5.89 5.06
CA GLY A 112 -14.76 7.22 5.05
C GLY A 112 -13.89 8.31 4.40
N THR A 113 -12.59 8.08 4.23
CA THR A 113 -11.65 9.05 3.61
C THR A 113 -11.23 8.68 2.19
N MET A 114 -11.69 7.56 1.64
CA MET A 114 -11.25 7.08 0.32
C MET A 114 -11.52 8.10 -0.81
N THR A 115 -12.65 8.81 -0.74
CA THR A 115 -13.03 9.82 -1.74
C THR A 115 -12.16 11.09 -1.71
N THR A 116 -11.38 11.29 -0.65
CA THR A 116 -10.38 12.38 -0.61
C THR A 116 -9.05 11.94 -1.23
N LEU A 117 -8.82 10.64 -1.39
CA LEU A 117 -7.61 10.06 -1.94
C LEU A 117 -7.77 9.68 -3.42
N VAL A 118 -9.01 9.41 -3.84
CA VAL A 118 -9.34 8.99 -5.21
C VAL A 118 -10.49 9.84 -5.73
N GLU A 119 -10.24 10.60 -6.77
CA GLU A 119 -11.23 11.45 -7.42
C GLU A 119 -12.05 10.70 -8.46
N GLY A 120 -13.32 11.08 -8.62
CA GLY A 120 -14.22 10.57 -9.66
C GLY A 120 -14.81 9.19 -9.40
N GLY A 121 -14.40 8.51 -8.30
CA GLY A 121 -14.90 7.19 -7.95
C GLY A 121 -15.98 7.21 -6.86
N THR A 122 -16.63 6.05 -6.70
CA THR A 122 -17.55 5.78 -5.58
C THR A 122 -17.09 4.49 -4.90
N PRO A 123 -16.94 4.46 -3.56
CA PRO A 123 -16.61 3.23 -2.85
C PRO A 123 -17.68 2.15 -3.07
N THR A 124 -17.25 0.94 -3.41
CA THR A 124 -18.13 -0.21 -3.66
C THR A 124 -17.65 -1.42 -2.83
N PRO A 125 -18.56 -2.20 -2.23
CA PRO A 125 -18.21 -3.44 -1.56
C PRO A 125 -17.58 -4.45 -2.52
N ILE A 126 -16.60 -5.22 -2.03
CA ILE A 126 -15.95 -6.29 -2.78
C ILE A 126 -15.88 -7.59 -1.95
N PRO A 127 -15.89 -8.78 -2.58
CA PRO A 127 -15.85 -10.06 -1.87
C PRO A 127 -14.39 -10.46 -1.51
N VAL A 128 -13.71 -9.61 -0.74
CA VAL A 128 -12.34 -9.82 -0.25
C VAL A 128 -12.32 -9.50 1.24
N GLY A 129 -11.90 -10.45 2.07
CA GLY A 129 -11.83 -10.30 3.52
C GLY A 129 -13.17 -10.00 4.17
N THR A 130 -13.12 -9.34 5.31
CA THR A 130 -14.28 -8.79 6.00
C THR A 130 -14.38 -7.30 5.67
N ASP A 131 -15.59 -6.82 5.38
CA ASP A 131 -15.91 -5.43 5.04
C ASP A 131 -15.06 -4.85 3.90
N GLY A 132 -14.68 -5.71 2.93
CA GLY A 132 -13.91 -5.30 1.78
C GLY A 132 -14.58 -4.20 0.96
N VAL A 133 -13.86 -3.13 0.67
CA VAL A 133 -14.32 -1.98 -0.10
C VAL A 133 -13.25 -1.52 -1.09
N MET A 134 -13.67 -1.07 -2.26
CA MET A 134 -12.81 -0.59 -3.32
C MET A 134 -13.36 0.71 -3.91
N ILE A 135 -12.47 1.61 -4.28
CA ILE A 135 -12.77 2.81 -5.09
C ILE A 135 -11.78 2.89 -6.24
N SER A 136 -12.27 3.19 -7.44
CA SER A 136 -11.43 3.41 -8.64
C SER A 136 -11.70 4.80 -9.20
N GLY A 137 -10.67 5.49 -9.63
CA GLY A 137 -10.75 6.83 -10.20
C GLY A 137 -9.36 7.34 -10.56
N THR A 138 -9.11 8.62 -10.37
CA THR A 138 -7.83 9.25 -10.65
C THR A 138 -7.17 9.74 -9.36
N TYR A 139 -5.85 9.84 -9.39
CA TYR A 139 -5.11 10.47 -8.31
C TYR A 139 -5.29 11.99 -8.36
N PRO A 140 -5.58 12.66 -7.22
CA PRO A 140 -5.47 14.10 -7.14
C PRO A 140 -4.06 14.54 -7.56
N ASP A 141 -3.97 15.54 -8.41
CA ASP A 141 -2.71 16.17 -8.84
C ASP A 141 -1.70 15.26 -9.59
N GLN A 142 -2.11 14.04 -9.99
CA GLN A 142 -1.27 13.15 -10.80
C GLN A 142 -2.05 12.65 -12.03
N ASP A 143 -1.34 12.52 -13.14
CA ASP A 143 -1.91 11.99 -14.39
C ASP A 143 -1.88 10.45 -14.39
N LYS A 144 -2.60 9.86 -13.41
CA LYS A 144 -2.66 8.41 -13.18
C LYS A 144 -4.07 7.97 -12.82
N ASP A 145 -4.45 6.79 -13.28
CA ASP A 145 -5.57 6.06 -12.73
C ASP A 145 -5.14 5.32 -11.46
N VAL A 146 -6.04 5.24 -10.49
CA VAL A 146 -5.78 4.56 -9.22
C VAL A 146 -6.99 3.74 -8.78
N THR A 147 -6.73 2.57 -8.24
CA THR A 147 -7.71 1.80 -7.49
C THR A 147 -7.19 1.57 -6.08
N LEU A 148 -7.95 2.00 -5.09
CA LEU A 148 -7.66 1.78 -3.68
C LEU A 148 -8.61 0.73 -3.13
N MET A 149 -8.08 -0.29 -2.46
CA MET A 149 -8.81 -1.37 -1.81
C MET A 149 -8.45 -1.44 -0.33
N LEU A 150 -9.47 -1.62 0.51
CA LEU A 150 -9.36 -1.86 1.94
C LEU A 150 -10.15 -3.12 2.31
N PHE A 151 -9.60 -3.94 3.18
CA PHE A 151 -10.32 -5.06 3.80
C PHE A 151 -9.65 -5.48 5.11
N THR A 152 -10.34 -6.27 5.93
CA THR A 152 -9.72 -6.93 7.09
C THR A 152 -9.70 -8.45 6.93
N GLU A 153 -8.66 -9.08 7.48
CA GLU A 153 -8.60 -10.53 7.70
C GLU A 153 -8.13 -10.75 9.15
N GLY A 154 -9.06 -11.27 9.98
CA GLY A 154 -8.83 -11.35 11.41
C GLY A 154 -8.44 -9.99 12.01
N LYS A 155 -7.30 -9.92 12.69
CA LYS A 155 -6.76 -8.70 13.30
C LYS A 155 -5.92 -7.83 12.35
N ALA A 156 -5.81 -8.21 11.08
CA ALA A 156 -5.09 -7.42 10.08
C ALA A 156 -6.04 -6.51 9.28
N LEU A 157 -5.63 -5.26 9.10
CA LEU A 157 -6.20 -4.31 8.13
C LEU A 157 -5.25 -4.20 6.95
N VAL A 158 -5.76 -4.44 5.76
CA VAL A 158 -5.02 -4.35 4.50
C VAL A 158 -5.44 -3.11 3.73
N ARG A 159 -4.45 -2.42 3.19
CA ARG A 159 -4.61 -1.38 2.18
C ARG A 159 -3.77 -1.75 0.97
N MET A 160 -4.43 -1.93 -0.15
CA MET A 160 -3.75 -2.10 -1.44
C MET A 160 -4.09 -0.96 -2.37
N GLU A 161 -3.09 -0.51 -3.12
CA GLU A 161 -3.23 0.57 -4.06
C GLU A 161 -2.62 0.15 -5.39
N PHE A 162 -3.43 0.25 -6.44
CA PHE A 162 -3.05 -0.11 -7.80
C PHE A 162 -3.03 1.17 -8.63
N GLN A 163 -1.86 1.55 -9.09
CA GLN A 163 -1.65 2.71 -9.96
C GLN A 163 -1.39 2.24 -11.38
N SER A 164 -1.90 3.00 -12.34
CA SER A 164 -1.66 2.76 -13.77
C SER A 164 -1.58 4.08 -14.54
N ALA A 165 -1.14 4.00 -15.79
CA ALA A 165 -1.18 5.13 -16.68
C ALA A 165 -2.63 5.59 -16.89
N LYS A 166 -2.85 6.90 -17.02
CA LYS A 166 -4.17 7.46 -17.23
C LYS A 166 -4.85 6.91 -18.49
N GLY A 167 -6.09 6.52 -18.33
CA GLY A 167 -6.89 5.91 -19.40
C GLY A 167 -6.69 4.40 -19.55
N ASP A 168 -5.87 3.77 -18.69
CA ASP A 168 -5.65 2.33 -18.67
C ASP A 168 -5.80 1.77 -17.23
N PRO A 169 -6.99 1.89 -16.63
CA PRO A 169 -7.20 1.53 -15.22
C PRO A 169 -6.96 0.03 -14.99
N THR A 170 -6.39 -0.30 -13.84
CA THR A 170 -6.24 -1.69 -13.41
C THR A 170 -7.61 -2.37 -13.31
N THR A 171 -7.75 -3.55 -13.91
CA THR A 171 -9.05 -4.23 -13.96
C THR A 171 -9.52 -4.68 -12.58
N ALA A 172 -10.83 -4.56 -12.31
CA ALA A 172 -11.42 -5.02 -11.06
C ALA A 172 -11.20 -6.53 -10.79
N LYS A 173 -11.07 -7.32 -11.86
CA LYS A 173 -10.75 -8.76 -11.77
C LYS A 173 -9.36 -8.97 -11.19
N PHE A 174 -8.35 -8.26 -11.70
CA PHE A 174 -6.97 -8.34 -11.20
C PHE A 174 -6.92 -7.88 -9.74
N VAL A 175 -7.46 -6.69 -9.44
CA VAL A 175 -7.54 -6.13 -8.08
C VAL A 175 -8.15 -7.13 -7.09
N THR A 176 -9.30 -7.72 -7.43
CA THR A 176 -9.98 -8.70 -6.58
C THR A 176 -9.16 -9.99 -6.41
N SER A 177 -8.47 -10.45 -7.46
CA SER A 177 -7.63 -11.64 -7.38
C SER A 177 -6.43 -11.42 -6.46
N VAL A 178 -5.74 -10.30 -6.61
CA VAL A 178 -4.60 -9.92 -5.76
C VAL A 178 -5.05 -9.77 -4.30
N GLY A 179 -6.17 -9.09 -4.05
CA GLY A 179 -6.71 -8.96 -2.70
C GLY A 179 -7.05 -10.32 -2.05
N LYS A 180 -7.60 -11.27 -2.82
CA LYS A 180 -7.87 -12.64 -2.32
C LYS A 180 -6.58 -13.40 -2.00
N MET A 181 -5.53 -13.25 -2.80
CA MET A 181 -4.23 -13.87 -2.50
C MET A 181 -3.67 -13.32 -1.19
N GLN A 182 -3.67 -11.99 -1.00
CA GLN A 182 -3.23 -11.37 0.24
C GLN A 182 -4.10 -11.79 1.44
N GLN A 183 -5.40 -11.89 1.25
CA GLN A 183 -6.31 -12.40 2.28
C GLN A 183 -5.92 -13.83 2.72
N ILE A 184 -5.62 -14.72 1.77
CA ILE A 184 -5.23 -16.11 2.06
C ILE A 184 -3.89 -16.14 2.79
N ALA A 185 -2.91 -15.36 2.35
CA ALA A 185 -1.59 -15.28 3.00
C ALA A 185 -1.71 -14.85 4.47
N LEU A 186 -2.55 -13.86 4.76
CA LEU A 186 -2.80 -13.39 6.12
C LEU A 186 -3.56 -14.41 6.96
N ARG A 187 -4.60 -15.04 6.41
CA ARG A 187 -5.39 -16.06 7.11
C ARG A 187 -4.53 -17.22 7.60
N VAL A 188 -3.68 -17.74 6.70
CA VAL A 188 -2.79 -18.85 7.05
C VAL A 188 -1.66 -18.39 7.97
N GLY A 189 -1.03 -17.28 7.63
CA GLY A 189 0.21 -16.89 8.29
C GLY A 189 0.06 -16.15 9.61
N LEU A 190 -1.10 -15.57 9.93
CA LEU A 190 -1.35 -14.95 11.24
C LEU A 190 -1.75 -15.98 12.30
N ASP A 191 -2.38 -17.08 11.90
CA ASP A 191 -2.72 -18.19 12.82
C ASP A 191 -1.47 -18.97 13.28
N ASP A 192 -0.42 -18.98 12.44
CA ASP A 192 0.86 -19.62 12.74
C ASP A 192 1.82 -18.72 13.56
N SER A 193 1.39 -17.51 13.96
CA SER A 193 2.22 -16.61 14.76
C SER A 193 2.09 -16.96 16.24
N PRO A 194 3.23 -17.19 16.97
CA PRO A 194 3.24 -17.59 18.38
C PRO A 194 2.68 -16.51 19.31
#